data_ebba04ca3ef0b1fda6a7aabf68f22d63
#
_entry.id   ebba04ca3ef0b1fda6a7aabf68f22d63
#
_cell.length_a   1.000
_cell.length_b   1.000
_cell.length_c   1.000
_cell.angle_alpha   90.00
_cell.angle_beta   90.00
_cell.angle_gamma   90.00
#
_symmetry.space_group_name_H-M   'P 1'
#
loop_
_entity.id
_entity.type
_entity.pdbx_description
1 polymer ?
#
loop_
_entity_poly.entity_id
_entity_poly.type
_entity_poly.pdbx_seq_one_letter_code
_entity_poly.pdbx_strand_id
1 'polypeptide(L)'
;MTDPLLERLDPRAFGEIARHVLDAPTFEWIRSGSGSEFGGDNEAAFARRRLRPAVLVDVSSVRTATTLLGASVSAPVAVGPMGLQRAVHPDGELAMAAGAARAGSLFVVAVNATTSIEEIAAAEPGLPLWFQLYNWDDRDALAGVIGRAEAAGCRAIVPLVNTPLGVNHTSPRIGFRLPAGARFAHFETSPGLIASNTWEYLAWLRSVTSLPIVPKGIMTAADAARAVDAGAAGIIVSNHGGRQLARSVSTLDALADVVHGAGGVEVYLDGGVRSGGDVLVALALGARAVLIGRPVLWGLALGGAAGVARVLDTIRQELAEDAGMCGIVDVAAVPRDLVVDAAG
;
A
#
# COMPACT_ATOMS: atom_id res chain seq x y z
N MET A 1 6.22 -15.70 20.91
CA MET A 1 4.91 -16.03 21.52
C MET A 1 3.97 -14.90 21.17
N THR A 2 2.88 -15.18 20.44
CA THR A 2 1.82 -14.20 20.18
C THR A 2 1.11 -13.88 21.50
N ASP A 3 0.83 -12.60 21.73
CA ASP A 3 0.03 -12.16 22.88
C ASP A 3 -1.39 -12.73 22.69
N PRO A 4 -1.91 -13.58 23.61
CA PRO A 4 -3.26 -14.15 23.49
C PRO A 4 -4.36 -13.10 23.43
N LEU A 5 -4.09 -11.87 23.88
CA LEU A 5 -5.02 -10.75 23.79
C LEU A 5 -5.13 -10.27 22.33
N LEU A 6 -4.00 -10.18 21.62
CA LEU A 6 -3.98 -9.74 20.22
C LEU A 6 -4.79 -10.65 19.30
N GLU A 7 -4.83 -11.96 19.58
CA GLU A 7 -5.60 -12.95 18.81
C GLU A 7 -7.12 -12.78 18.96
N ARG A 8 -7.55 -12.19 20.08
CA ARG A 8 -8.99 -11.98 20.38
C ARG A 8 -9.52 -10.63 19.92
N LEU A 9 -8.64 -9.68 19.61
CA LEU A 9 -9.02 -8.35 19.17
C LEU A 9 -9.38 -8.35 17.68
N ASP A 10 -10.45 -7.61 17.33
CA ASP A 10 -10.76 -7.31 15.94
C ASP A 10 -9.76 -6.29 15.39
N PRO A 11 -9.03 -6.59 14.30
CA PRO A 11 -8.09 -5.65 13.69
C PRO A 11 -8.71 -4.31 13.30
N ARG A 12 -10.02 -4.23 13.07
CA ARG A 12 -10.72 -2.96 12.81
C ARG A 12 -10.69 -2.01 14.00
N ALA A 13 -10.58 -2.54 15.22
CA ALA A 13 -10.45 -1.76 16.45
C ALA A 13 -8.99 -1.33 16.73
N PHE A 14 -7.99 -1.83 15.98
CA PHE A 14 -6.57 -1.57 16.26
C PHE A 14 -6.23 -0.09 16.24
N GLY A 15 -6.85 0.71 15.36
CA GLY A 15 -6.64 2.15 15.32
C GLY A 15 -7.01 2.85 16.63
N GLU A 16 -8.15 2.50 17.22
CA GLU A 16 -8.59 3.06 18.49
C GLU A 16 -7.71 2.61 19.66
N ILE A 17 -7.29 1.34 19.67
CA ILE A 17 -6.42 0.81 20.70
C ILE A 17 -5.01 1.42 20.60
N ALA A 18 -4.48 1.58 19.39
CA ALA A 18 -3.16 2.17 19.15
C ALA A 18 -3.04 3.61 19.65
N ARG A 19 -4.15 4.35 19.76
CA ARG A 19 -4.21 5.68 20.40
C ARG A 19 -3.72 5.68 21.83
N HIS A 20 -3.86 4.57 22.54
CA HIS A 20 -3.47 4.43 23.95
C HIS A 20 -2.06 3.87 24.13
N VAL A 21 -1.44 3.39 23.06
CA VAL A 21 -0.10 2.77 23.05
C VAL A 21 0.94 3.73 22.47
N LEU A 22 0.60 4.42 21.40
CA LEU A 22 1.47 5.39 20.74
C LEU A 22 1.43 6.75 21.46
N ASP A 23 2.53 7.50 21.40
CA ASP A 23 2.48 8.91 21.78
C ASP A 23 1.55 9.69 20.83
N ALA A 24 0.95 10.75 21.34
CA ALA A 24 -0.06 11.50 20.59
C ALA A 24 0.46 12.07 19.26
N PRO A 25 1.69 12.65 19.15
CA PRO A 25 2.26 13.09 17.90
C PRO A 25 2.40 11.97 16.86
N THR A 26 2.87 10.78 17.25
CA THR A 26 3.03 9.64 16.35
C THR A 26 1.67 9.12 15.90
N PHE A 27 0.72 8.95 16.81
CA PHE A 27 -0.64 8.56 16.47
C PHE A 27 -1.28 9.52 15.46
N GLU A 28 -1.22 10.82 15.72
CA GLU A 28 -1.76 11.85 14.83
C GLU A 28 -1.03 11.89 13.47
N TRP A 29 0.27 11.66 13.46
CA TRP A 29 1.03 11.58 12.21
C TRP A 29 0.54 10.44 11.31
N ILE A 30 0.21 9.27 11.88
CA ILE A 30 -0.33 8.13 11.13
C ILE A 30 -1.77 8.43 10.70
N ARG A 31 -2.61 8.92 11.62
CA ARG A 31 -4.05 9.12 11.42
C ARG A 31 -4.35 10.24 10.42
N SER A 32 -3.62 11.35 10.52
CA SER A 32 -3.93 12.58 9.79
C SER A 32 -3.73 12.48 8.27
N GLY A 33 -4.50 13.28 7.56
CA GLY A 33 -4.33 13.58 6.14
C GLY A 33 -3.78 14.98 5.91
N SER A 34 -3.92 15.54 4.71
CA SER A 34 -3.56 16.92 4.38
C SER A 34 -4.58 17.96 4.87
N GLY A 35 -5.67 17.53 5.49
CA GLY A 35 -6.66 18.31 6.21
C GLY A 35 -7.30 17.45 7.28
N SER A 36 -7.85 18.03 8.33
CA SER A 36 -8.31 17.33 9.53
C SER A 36 -9.43 16.30 9.30
N GLU A 37 -10.06 16.30 8.12
CA GLU A 37 -11.29 15.54 7.85
C GLU A 37 -11.19 14.57 6.66
N PHE A 38 -10.09 14.56 5.88
CA PHE A 38 -10.09 14.04 4.51
C PHE A 38 -9.50 12.65 4.26
N GLY A 39 -9.07 11.94 5.28
CA GLY A 39 -8.78 10.50 5.11
C GLY A 39 -10.05 9.65 4.92
N GLY A 40 -11.21 10.21 5.26
CA GLY A 40 -12.50 9.54 5.25
C GLY A 40 -13.15 9.36 3.87
N ASP A 41 -12.83 10.18 2.86
CA ASP A 41 -13.46 10.07 1.54
C ASP A 41 -13.14 8.74 0.85
N ASN A 42 -11.94 8.19 1.05
CA ASN A 42 -11.60 6.88 0.52
C ASN A 42 -12.42 5.77 1.18
N GLU A 43 -12.62 5.78 2.49
CA GLU A 43 -13.44 4.79 3.20
C GLU A 43 -14.92 4.95 2.86
N ALA A 44 -15.41 6.19 2.79
CA ALA A 44 -16.78 6.49 2.38
C ALA A 44 -17.09 5.99 0.95
N ALA A 45 -16.11 5.98 0.06
CA ALA A 45 -16.29 5.45 -1.29
C ALA A 45 -16.58 3.94 -1.28
N PHE A 46 -15.88 3.16 -0.44
CA PHE A 46 -16.19 1.75 -0.24
C PHE A 46 -17.58 1.56 0.41
N ALA A 47 -17.91 2.38 1.39
CA ALA A 47 -19.21 2.32 2.08
C ALA A 47 -20.41 2.55 1.14
N ARG A 48 -20.21 3.20 -0.01
CA ARG A 48 -21.23 3.37 -1.05
C ARG A 48 -21.39 2.18 -1.99
N ARG A 49 -20.56 1.15 -1.88
CA ARG A 49 -20.63 -0.04 -2.75
C ARG A 49 -21.33 -1.19 -2.05
N ARG A 50 -22.02 -2.02 -2.81
CA ARG A 50 -22.68 -3.24 -2.33
C ARG A 50 -22.27 -4.40 -3.25
N LEU A 51 -22.16 -5.58 -2.65
CA LEU A 51 -21.87 -6.84 -3.35
C LEU A 51 -23.19 -7.57 -3.62
N ARG A 52 -23.31 -8.17 -4.78
CA ARG A 52 -24.44 -9.04 -5.14
C ARG A 52 -24.16 -10.46 -4.66
N PRO A 53 -24.93 -11.00 -3.70
CA PRO A 53 -24.74 -12.38 -3.28
C PRO A 53 -25.20 -13.34 -4.38
N ALA A 54 -24.56 -14.51 -4.45
CA ALA A 54 -25.01 -15.64 -5.27
C ALA A 54 -25.31 -16.84 -4.37
N VAL A 55 -26.19 -17.71 -4.82
CA VAL A 55 -26.64 -18.86 -4.04
C VAL A 55 -26.47 -20.17 -4.80
N LEU A 56 -26.38 -21.28 -4.08
CA LEU A 56 -26.28 -22.62 -4.62
C LEU A 56 -25.02 -22.87 -5.47
N VAL A 57 -23.93 -22.17 -5.17
CA VAL A 57 -22.59 -22.40 -5.70
C VAL A 57 -21.80 -23.19 -4.67
N ASP A 58 -21.07 -24.20 -5.11
CA ASP A 58 -20.15 -24.93 -4.23
C ASP A 58 -18.93 -24.05 -3.91
N VAL A 59 -18.90 -23.50 -2.70
CA VAL A 59 -17.84 -22.64 -2.16
C VAL A 59 -17.09 -23.32 -1.01
N SER A 60 -17.07 -24.64 -0.97
CA SER A 60 -16.34 -25.42 0.03
C SER A 60 -14.82 -25.13 0.02
N SER A 61 -14.32 -24.54 -1.06
CA SER A 61 -12.96 -24.03 -1.19
C SER A 61 -12.93 -22.75 -2.01
N VAL A 62 -12.45 -21.67 -1.41
CA VAL A 62 -12.22 -20.38 -2.06
C VAL A 62 -10.73 -20.11 -2.17
N ARG A 63 -10.23 -19.93 -3.38
CA ARG A 63 -8.83 -19.61 -3.65
C ARG A 63 -8.60 -18.11 -3.61
N THR A 64 -7.79 -17.64 -2.64
CA THR A 64 -7.37 -16.23 -2.54
C THR A 64 -5.98 -15.98 -3.13
N ALA A 65 -5.16 -17.00 -3.29
CA ALA A 65 -3.79 -16.87 -3.79
C ALA A 65 -3.75 -16.34 -5.23
N THR A 66 -2.78 -15.45 -5.50
CA THR A 66 -2.60 -14.83 -6.81
C THR A 66 -1.14 -14.46 -7.05
N THR A 67 -0.85 -13.72 -8.12
CA THR A 67 0.48 -13.16 -8.42
C THR A 67 0.40 -11.66 -8.63
N LEU A 68 1.46 -10.94 -8.24
CA LEU A 68 1.65 -9.49 -8.45
C LEU A 68 2.96 -9.31 -9.21
N LEU A 69 2.90 -8.89 -10.47
CA LEU A 69 4.06 -8.88 -11.38
C LEU A 69 4.90 -10.17 -11.28
N GLY A 70 4.21 -11.32 -11.31
CA GLY A 70 4.83 -12.65 -11.22
C GLY A 70 5.25 -13.10 -9.81
N ALA A 71 5.17 -12.26 -8.79
CA ALA A 71 5.42 -12.65 -7.40
C ALA A 71 4.19 -13.33 -6.80
N SER A 72 4.31 -14.58 -6.32
CA SER A 72 3.22 -15.31 -5.67
C SER A 72 2.90 -14.70 -4.29
N VAL A 73 1.61 -14.53 -4.01
CA VAL A 73 1.08 -14.03 -2.73
C VAL A 73 -0.15 -14.84 -2.32
N SER A 74 -0.40 -14.94 -1.00
CA SER A 74 -1.53 -15.70 -0.44
C SER A 74 -2.89 -15.03 -0.68
N ALA A 75 -2.91 -13.72 -0.89
CA ALA A 75 -4.10 -12.93 -1.21
C ALA A 75 -3.71 -11.70 -2.03
N PRO A 76 -4.64 -11.08 -2.78
CA PRO A 76 -4.39 -9.84 -3.52
C PRO A 76 -4.32 -8.61 -2.58
N VAL A 77 -3.50 -8.73 -1.55
CA VAL A 77 -3.30 -7.71 -0.51
C VAL A 77 -1.80 -7.56 -0.26
N ALA A 78 -1.26 -6.38 -0.45
CA ALA A 78 0.14 -6.06 -0.22
C ALA A 78 0.29 -4.97 0.87
N VAL A 79 1.44 -4.94 1.52
CA VAL A 79 1.81 -3.85 2.43
C VAL A 79 2.30 -2.66 1.60
N GLY A 80 1.60 -1.53 1.70
CA GLY A 80 1.95 -0.29 1.00
C GLY A 80 3.19 0.39 1.56
N PRO A 81 3.82 1.29 0.78
CA PRO A 81 5.02 1.98 1.23
C PRO A 81 4.72 2.98 2.35
N MET A 82 5.35 2.77 3.49
CA MET A 82 5.28 3.62 4.68
C MET A 82 6.68 3.73 5.26
N GLY A 83 7.17 4.95 5.41
CA GLY A 83 8.47 5.19 6.02
C GLY A 83 8.39 5.31 7.54
N LEU A 84 9.57 5.47 8.17
CA LEU A 84 9.73 5.88 9.57
C LEU A 84 9.10 4.91 10.58
N GLN A 85 9.08 3.61 10.28
CA GLN A 85 8.31 2.64 11.07
C GLN A 85 8.89 2.40 12.48
N ARG A 86 10.15 2.77 12.74
CA ARG A 86 10.70 2.79 14.11
C ARG A 86 10.06 3.84 15.01
N ALA A 87 9.32 4.80 14.45
CA ALA A 87 8.48 5.68 15.26
C ALA A 87 7.24 4.95 15.82
N VAL A 88 6.85 3.84 15.20
CA VAL A 88 5.66 3.04 15.56
C VAL A 88 6.02 1.85 16.45
N HIS A 89 7.14 1.18 16.15
CA HIS A 89 7.61 -0.01 16.89
C HIS A 89 9.14 -0.07 16.84
N PRO A 90 9.83 -0.49 17.89
CA PRO A 90 11.30 -0.55 17.91
C PRO A 90 11.93 -1.32 16.76
N ASP A 91 11.33 -2.43 16.34
CA ASP A 91 11.80 -3.25 15.24
C ASP A 91 11.37 -2.73 13.84
N GLY A 92 10.49 -1.72 13.79
CA GLY A 92 10.10 -1.00 12.59
C GLY A 92 9.85 -1.89 11.36
N GLU A 93 10.58 -1.63 10.29
CA GLU A 93 10.41 -2.33 9.01
C GLU A 93 10.80 -3.82 9.07
N LEU A 94 11.64 -4.25 10.02
CA LEU A 94 11.94 -5.69 10.21
C LEU A 94 10.71 -6.44 10.73
N ALA A 95 10.00 -5.88 11.71
CA ALA A 95 8.76 -6.48 12.19
C ALA A 95 7.65 -6.43 11.13
N MET A 96 7.59 -5.38 10.32
CA MET A 96 6.66 -5.30 9.19
C MET A 96 6.96 -6.39 8.15
N ALA A 97 8.22 -6.56 7.78
CA ALA A 97 8.64 -7.60 6.83
C ALA A 97 8.33 -9.00 7.34
N ALA A 98 8.65 -9.29 8.61
CA ALA A 98 8.36 -10.58 9.22
C ALA A 98 6.85 -10.87 9.28
N GLY A 99 6.01 -9.86 9.56
CA GLY A 99 4.56 -10.00 9.54
C GLY A 99 4.01 -10.23 8.12
N ALA A 100 4.50 -9.49 7.13
CA ALA A 100 4.15 -9.67 5.74
C ALA A 100 4.56 -11.06 5.21
N ALA A 101 5.77 -11.53 5.55
CA ALA A 101 6.25 -12.86 5.19
C ALA A 101 5.37 -13.97 5.77
N ARG A 102 5.02 -13.89 7.06
CA ARG A 102 4.12 -14.85 7.73
C ARG A 102 2.75 -14.95 7.06
N ALA A 103 2.21 -13.81 6.61
CA ALA A 103 0.92 -13.77 5.90
C ALA A 103 1.03 -14.13 4.41
N GLY A 104 2.23 -14.38 3.89
CA GLY A 104 2.46 -14.64 2.46
C GLY A 104 2.11 -13.45 1.58
N SER A 105 2.37 -12.24 2.04
CA SER A 105 2.08 -10.98 1.35
C SER A 105 3.33 -10.43 0.64
N LEU A 106 3.18 -9.30 -0.06
CA LEU A 106 4.25 -8.50 -0.64
C LEU A 106 4.45 -7.24 0.20
N PHE A 107 5.69 -6.78 0.36
CA PHE A 107 5.99 -5.53 1.05
C PHE A 107 6.64 -4.51 0.12
N VAL A 108 6.05 -3.33 0.01
CA VAL A 108 6.64 -2.18 -0.68
C VAL A 108 7.42 -1.35 0.34
N VAL A 109 8.73 -1.45 0.31
CA VAL A 109 9.63 -0.70 1.20
C VAL A 109 9.73 0.75 0.75
N ALA A 110 9.55 1.69 1.66
CA ALA A 110 9.69 3.11 1.34
C ALA A 110 11.16 3.55 1.40
N VAL A 111 11.58 4.45 0.51
CA VAL A 111 12.94 4.98 0.52
C VAL A 111 13.29 5.72 1.82
N ASN A 112 12.31 6.28 2.51
CA ASN A 112 12.46 6.91 3.82
C ASN A 112 12.21 5.94 5.00
N ALA A 113 12.48 4.65 4.78
CA ALA A 113 12.51 3.66 5.85
C ALA A 113 13.62 3.92 6.86
N THR A 114 13.44 3.41 8.07
CA THR A 114 14.42 3.48 9.18
C THR A 114 15.32 2.24 9.27
N THR A 115 15.06 1.25 8.42
CA THR A 115 15.87 0.04 8.23
C THR A 115 16.24 -0.07 6.75
N SER A 116 17.47 -0.44 6.44
CA SER A 116 17.93 -0.53 5.06
C SER A 116 17.26 -1.67 4.30
N ILE A 117 17.16 -1.51 2.98
CA ILE A 117 16.57 -2.54 2.11
C ILE A 117 17.37 -3.85 2.17
N GLU A 118 18.68 -3.75 2.36
CA GLU A 118 19.57 -4.91 2.51
C GLU A 118 19.28 -5.69 3.80
N GLU A 119 19.11 -4.97 4.93
CA GLU A 119 18.75 -5.58 6.21
C GLU A 119 17.38 -6.25 6.15
N ILE A 120 16.39 -5.61 5.52
CA ILE A 120 15.03 -6.15 5.33
C ILE A 120 15.07 -7.42 4.48
N ALA A 121 15.77 -7.38 3.35
CA ALA A 121 15.90 -8.53 2.44
C ALA A 121 16.66 -9.70 3.08
N ALA A 122 17.70 -9.41 3.88
CA ALA A 122 18.45 -10.43 4.62
C ALA A 122 17.64 -11.07 5.74
N ALA A 123 16.75 -10.30 6.40
CA ALA A 123 15.91 -10.82 7.48
C ALA A 123 14.81 -11.75 6.97
N GLU A 124 14.24 -11.50 5.78
CA GLU A 124 13.14 -12.27 5.19
C GLU A 124 13.44 -12.64 3.71
N PRO A 125 14.35 -13.59 3.45
CA PRO A 125 14.87 -13.85 2.10
C PRO A 125 13.83 -14.34 1.07
N GLY A 126 12.67 -14.79 1.52
CA GLY A 126 11.58 -15.25 0.65
C GLY A 126 10.48 -14.23 0.39
N LEU A 127 10.51 -13.10 1.09
CA LEU A 127 9.49 -12.07 0.98
C LEU A 127 9.61 -11.31 -0.35
N PRO A 128 8.55 -11.24 -1.18
CA PRO A 128 8.57 -10.37 -2.34
C PRO A 128 8.65 -8.90 -1.92
N LEU A 129 9.70 -8.20 -2.35
CA LEU A 129 9.93 -6.80 -2.04
C LEU A 129 9.80 -5.94 -3.29
N TRP A 130 9.10 -4.82 -3.20
CA TRP A 130 9.17 -3.69 -4.12
C TRP A 130 9.77 -2.50 -3.40
N PHE A 131 10.36 -1.56 -4.14
CA PHE A 131 11.03 -0.42 -3.53
C PHE A 131 10.43 0.90 -4.02
N GLN A 132 9.86 1.69 -3.10
CA GLN A 132 9.27 2.98 -3.41
C GLN A 132 10.30 4.09 -3.24
N LEU A 133 10.29 5.03 -4.16
CA LEU A 133 11.16 6.19 -4.15
C LEU A 133 10.44 7.49 -4.55
N TYR A 134 11.03 8.61 -4.15
CA TYR A 134 10.66 9.93 -4.62
C TYR A 134 11.57 10.37 -5.76
N ASN A 135 11.17 11.42 -6.49
CA ASN A 135 12.02 12.06 -7.46
C ASN A 135 12.92 13.09 -6.75
N TRP A 136 14.20 12.78 -6.65
CA TRP A 136 15.20 13.63 -6.00
C TRP A 136 15.96 14.49 -7.02
N ASP A 137 16.53 15.63 -6.56
CA ASP A 137 17.38 16.51 -7.34
C ASP A 137 18.76 15.89 -7.60
N ASP A 138 19.25 15.02 -6.72
CA ASP A 138 20.47 14.24 -6.90
C ASP A 138 20.18 12.91 -7.63
N ARG A 139 20.42 12.90 -8.94
CA ARG A 139 20.20 11.75 -9.81
C ARG A 139 21.18 10.61 -9.55
N ASP A 140 22.41 10.92 -9.16
CA ASP A 140 23.45 9.91 -8.89
C ASP A 140 23.13 9.20 -7.57
N ALA A 141 22.75 9.93 -6.53
CA ALA A 141 22.29 9.35 -5.29
C ALA A 141 21.03 8.47 -5.51
N LEU A 142 20.09 8.94 -6.35
CA LEU A 142 18.88 8.18 -6.67
C LEU A 142 19.20 6.89 -7.43
N ALA A 143 20.08 6.93 -8.43
CA ALA A 143 20.56 5.75 -9.16
C ALA A 143 21.29 4.78 -8.22
N GLY A 144 22.10 5.28 -7.29
CA GLY A 144 22.77 4.47 -6.28
C GLY A 144 21.79 3.71 -5.38
N VAL A 145 20.74 4.36 -4.91
CA VAL A 145 19.69 3.71 -4.09
C VAL A 145 18.92 2.66 -4.89
N ILE A 146 18.63 2.92 -6.17
CA ILE A 146 17.98 1.95 -7.07
C ILE A 146 18.89 0.71 -7.22
N GLY A 147 20.18 0.90 -7.48
CA GLY A 147 21.12 -0.23 -7.58
C GLY A 147 21.20 -1.07 -6.30
N ARG A 148 21.09 -0.45 -5.12
CA ARG A 148 21.00 -1.16 -3.84
C ARG A 148 19.72 -1.99 -3.76
N ALA A 149 18.58 -1.45 -4.18
CA ALA A 149 17.31 -2.17 -4.20
C ALA A 149 17.34 -3.37 -5.17
N GLU A 150 17.96 -3.21 -6.35
CA GLU A 150 18.19 -4.32 -7.30
C GLU A 150 19.06 -5.41 -6.68
N ALA A 151 20.21 -5.03 -6.09
CA ALA A 151 21.14 -5.96 -5.46
C ALA A 151 20.52 -6.70 -4.26
N ALA A 152 19.59 -6.05 -3.54
CA ALA A 152 18.83 -6.66 -2.45
C ALA A 152 17.70 -7.58 -2.95
N GLY A 153 17.48 -7.71 -4.26
CA GLY A 153 16.46 -8.61 -4.84
C GLY A 153 15.05 -8.04 -4.90
N CYS A 154 14.89 -6.72 -4.85
CA CYS A 154 13.61 -6.09 -5.13
C CYS A 154 13.12 -6.46 -6.54
N ARG A 155 11.79 -6.61 -6.70
CA ARG A 155 11.16 -7.06 -7.94
C ARG A 155 10.49 -5.94 -8.74
N ALA A 156 10.37 -4.75 -8.18
CA ALA A 156 9.86 -3.57 -8.87
C ALA A 156 10.30 -2.28 -8.19
N ILE A 157 10.36 -1.21 -8.97
CA ILE A 157 10.55 0.18 -8.50
C ILE A 157 9.20 0.89 -8.55
N VAL A 158 8.85 1.56 -7.45
CA VAL A 158 7.58 2.27 -7.28
C VAL A 158 7.83 3.77 -7.13
N PRO A 159 8.00 4.52 -8.24
CA PRO A 159 8.14 5.97 -8.17
C PRO A 159 6.84 6.62 -7.71
N LEU A 160 6.93 7.48 -6.71
CA LEU A 160 5.81 8.27 -6.23
C LEU A 160 5.69 9.53 -7.09
N VAL A 161 4.56 9.69 -7.78
CA VAL A 161 4.39 10.76 -8.77
C VAL A 161 3.42 11.87 -8.35
N ASN A 162 2.73 11.71 -7.23
CA ASN A 162 1.73 12.66 -6.73
C ASN A 162 2.20 13.52 -5.54
N THR A 163 3.52 13.68 -5.37
CA THR A 163 4.10 14.49 -4.29
C THR A 163 5.08 15.54 -4.82
N PRO A 164 4.67 16.40 -5.76
CA PRO A 164 5.60 17.33 -6.40
C PRO A 164 6.17 18.39 -5.42
N LEU A 165 5.46 18.69 -4.36
CA LEU A 165 5.85 19.75 -3.42
C LEU A 165 6.33 19.21 -2.06
N GLY A 166 6.29 17.91 -1.85
CA GLY A 166 6.73 17.29 -0.58
C GLY A 166 5.98 17.77 0.67
N VAL A 167 4.80 18.37 0.49
CA VAL A 167 4.12 19.07 1.57
C VAL A 167 3.35 18.12 2.45
N ASN A 168 3.88 17.83 3.61
CA ASN A 168 3.07 17.33 4.71
C ASN A 168 2.78 18.48 5.68
N HIS A 169 1.69 19.19 5.48
CA HIS A 169 1.28 20.33 6.30
C HIS A 169 1.00 19.98 7.76
N THR A 170 0.85 18.71 8.07
CA THR A 170 0.40 18.24 9.37
C THR A 170 1.57 17.97 10.33
N SER A 171 2.64 17.33 9.87
CA SER A 171 3.75 16.92 10.74
C SER A 171 4.38 18.02 11.58
N PRO A 172 4.66 19.23 11.06
CA PRO A 172 5.22 20.30 11.89
C PRO A 172 4.25 20.80 12.98
N ARG A 173 2.95 20.73 12.71
CA ARG A 173 1.91 21.22 13.64
C ARG A 173 1.65 20.27 14.80
N ILE A 174 1.84 18.96 14.58
CA ILE A 174 1.59 17.92 15.59
C ILE A 174 2.83 17.59 16.43
N GLY A 175 3.99 18.16 16.08
CA GLY A 175 5.24 17.92 16.83
C GLY A 175 5.82 16.51 16.67
N PHE A 176 5.47 15.80 15.60
CA PHE A 176 6.03 14.47 15.32
C PHE A 176 7.56 14.50 15.20
N ARG A 177 8.22 13.57 15.85
CA ARG A 177 9.68 13.39 15.81
C ARG A 177 10.03 11.91 15.75
N LEU A 178 11.11 11.58 15.07
CA LEU A 178 11.69 10.24 15.15
C LEU A 178 12.24 9.98 16.56
N PRO A 179 12.14 8.75 17.05
CA PRO A 179 12.81 8.33 18.28
C PRO A 179 14.34 8.57 18.20
N ALA A 180 14.96 8.78 19.37
CA ALA A 180 16.41 8.96 19.44
C ALA A 180 17.13 7.76 18.81
N GLY A 181 18.11 8.02 17.94
CA GLY A 181 18.87 7.02 17.22
C GLY A 181 18.21 6.44 15.97
N ALA A 182 16.92 6.69 15.72
CA ALA A 182 16.30 6.36 14.44
C ALA A 182 16.70 7.39 13.38
N ARG A 183 17.07 6.90 12.20
CA ARG A 183 17.49 7.72 11.05
C ARG A 183 16.97 7.10 9.76
N PHE A 184 16.98 7.87 8.69
CA PHE A 184 16.76 7.32 7.36
C PHE A 184 17.91 6.36 6.99
N ALA A 185 17.55 5.18 6.47
CA ALA A 185 18.53 4.13 6.21
C ALA A 185 19.14 4.19 4.79
N HIS A 186 18.50 4.93 3.87
CA HIS A 186 18.93 4.97 2.47
C HIS A 186 19.65 6.25 2.08
N PHE A 187 19.70 7.26 2.95
CA PHE A 187 20.40 8.53 2.73
C PHE A 187 20.77 9.19 4.07
N GLU A 188 21.89 9.90 4.09
CA GLU A 188 22.35 10.60 5.30
C GLU A 188 21.66 11.96 5.45
N THR A 189 21.54 12.69 4.36
CA THR A 189 20.83 13.97 4.28
C THR A 189 19.61 13.80 3.40
N SER A 190 18.45 14.29 3.86
CA SER A 190 17.22 14.21 3.06
C SER A 190 17.42 14.94 1.74
N PRO A 191 17.37 14.24 0.60
CA PRO A 191 17.50 14.89 -0.70
C PRO A 191 16.33 15.84 -0.96
N GLY A 192 16.58 16.85 -1.78
CA GLY A 192 15.54 17.76 -2.24
C GLY A 192 14.54 17.04 -3.16
N LEU A 193 13.25 17.27 -2.96
CA LEU A 193 12.22 16.82 -3.89
C LEU A 193 12.15 17.77 -5.09
N ILE A 194 12.06 17.22 -6.30
CA ILE A 194 11.93 18.03 -7.51
C ILE A 194 10.47 18.38 -7.74
N ALA A 195 10.13 19.68 -7.68
CA ALA A 195 8.78 20.15 -8.05
C ALA A 195 8.51 20.01 -9.57
N SER A 196 9.56 20.11 -10.40
CA SER A 196 9.49 19.89 -11.84
C SER A 196 9.49 18.39 -12.22
N ASN A 197 8.68 17.60 -11.53
CA ASN A 197 8.51 16.17 -11.81
C ASN A 197 7.68 15.99 -13.10
N THR A 198 8.31 15.53 -14.17
CA THR A 198 7.71 15.35 -15.50
C THR A 198 7.73 13.88 -15.93
N TRP A 199 7.08 13.56 -17.03
CA TRP A 199 7.09 12.20 -17.61
C TRP A 199 8.49 11.72 -18.01
N GLU A 200 9.43 12.63 -18.24
CA GLU A 200 10.84 12.32 -18.47
C GLU A 200 11.49 11.56 -17.30
N TYR A 201 10.95 11.73 -16.10
CA TYR A 201 11.39 10.96 -14.92
C TYR A 201 11.20 9.46 -15.11
N LEU A 202 10.08 9.02 -15.66
CA LEU A 202 9.85 7.59 -15.93
C LEU A 202 10.78 7.07 -17.02
N ALA A 203 11.05 7.86 -18.06
CA ALA A 203 12.00 7.52 -19.10
C ALA A 203 13.43 7.40 -18.55
N TRP A 204 13.82 8.32 -17.66
CA TRP A 204 15.10 8.24 -16.96
C TRP A 204 15.20 6.99 -16.07
N LEU A 205 14.17 6.67 -15.28
CA LEU A 205 14.16 5.45 -14.46
C LEU A 205 14.41 4.21 -15.30
N ARG A 206 13.79 4.10 -16.46
CA ARG A 206 14.04 2.98 -17.40
C ARG A 206 15.45 2.90 -17.93
N SER A 207 16.20 4.01 -17.93
CA SER A 207 17.60 4.01 -18.34
C SER A 207 18.56 3.55 -17.24
N VAL A 208 18.11 3.55 -15.97
CA VAL A 208 18.97 3.22 -14.82
C VAL A 208 18.60 1.92 -14.13
N THR A 209 17.47 1.29 -14.48
CA THR A 209 17.06 0.01 -13.88
C THR A 209 16.38 -0.90 -14.91
N SER A 210 16.60 -2.21 -14.77
CA SER A 210 15.87 -3.24 -15.51
C SER A 210 14.59 -3.72 -14.81
N LEU A 211 14.36 -3.31 -13.56
CA LEU A 211 13.19 -3.69 -12.81
C LEU A 211 11.91 -3.09 -13.39
N PRO A 212 10.77 -3.79 -13.28
CA PRO A 212 9.45 -3.22 -13.58
C PRO A 212 9.23 -1.90 -12.85
N ILE A 213 8.72 -0.89 -13.55
CA ILE A 213 8.37 0.42 -12.98
C ILE A 213 6.86 0.48 -12.76
N VAL A 214 6.45 0.79 -11.53
CA VAL A 214 5.05 0.84 -11.10
C VAL A 214 4.76 2.22 -10.49
N PRO A 215 4.43 3.26 -11.30
CA PRO A 215 4.17 4.59 -10.77
C PRO A 215 2.95 4.59 -9.83
N LYS A 216 3.15 5.21 -8.67
CA LYS A 216 2.14 5.35 -7.61
C LYS A 216 1.65 6.80 -7.54
N GLY A 217 0.33 6.97 -7.63
CA GLY A 217 -0.27 8.30 -7.55
C GLY A 217 -1.03 8.70 -8.81
N ILE A 218 -1.32 7.76 -9.69
CA ILE A 218 -2.11 7.95 -10.90
C ILE A 218 -3.59 7.92 -10.52
N MET A 219 -4.36 8.91 -11.00
CA MET A 219 -5.77 9.11 -10.64
C MET A 219 -6.68 9.37 -11.84
N THR A 220 -6.15 9.36 -13.07
CA THR A 220 -6.93 9.60 -14.30
C THR A 220 -6.59 8.58 -15.39
N ALA A 221 -7.55 8.31 -16.27
CA ALA A 221 -7.33 7.44 -17.45
C ALA A 221 -6.23 8.00 -18.37
N ALA A 222 -6.18 9.31 -18.55
CA ALA A 222 -5.19 9.95 -19.40
C ALA A 222 -3.76 9.77 -18.87
N ASP A 223 -3.56 9.93 -17.55
CA ASP A 223 -2.26 9.71 -16.94
C ASP A 223 -1.90 8.23 -16.91
N ALA A 224 -2.87 7.33 -16.77
CA ALA A 224 -2.66 5.90 -16.89
C ALA A 224 -2.12 5.50 -18.27
N ALA A 225 -2.77 5.98 -19.33
CA ALA A 225 -2.31 5.75 -20.70
C ALA A 225 -0.88 6.29 -20.92
N ARG A 226 -0.61 7.52 -20.48
CA ARG A 226 0.74 8.10 -20.56
C ARG A 226 1.78 7.34 -19.76
N ALA A 227 1.42 6.79 -18.59
CA ALA A 227 2.33 5.95 -17.80
C ALA A 227 2.69 4.66 -18.54
N VAL A 228 1.70 4.03 -19.19
CA VAL A 228 1.92 2.83 -20.03
C VAL A 228 2.79 3.17 -21.24
N ASP A 229 2.51 4.28 -21.95
CA ASP A 229 3.33 4.76 -23.07
C ASP A 229 4.78 5.04 -22.63
N ALA A 230 4.97 5.54 -21.40
CA ALA A 230 6.28 5.73 -20.79
C ALA A 230 6.94 4.40 -20.32
N GLY A 231 6.24 3.27 -20.46
CA GLY A 231 6.73 1.92 -20.18
C GLY A 231 6.52 1.45 -18.74
N ALA A 232 5.48 1.93 -18.06
CA ALA A 232 5.07 1.36 -16.77
C ALA A 232 4.62 -0.09 -16.97
N ALA A 233 5.08 -0.97 -16.07
CA ALA A 233 4.70 -2.39 -16.04
C ALA A 233 3.43 -2.64 -15.20
N GLY A 234 3.04 -1.67 -14.40
CA GLY A 234 1.83 -1.63 -13.60
C GLY A 234 1.57 -0.22 -13.08
N ILE A 235 0.43 0.02 -12.46
CA ILE A 235 0.01 1.34 -11.97
C ILE A 235 -0.60 1.19 -10.58
N ILE A 236 -0.26 2.07 -9.64
CA ILE A 236 -0.93 2.17 -8.34
C ILE A 236 -1.83 3.41 -8.33
N VAL A 237 -3.15 3.20 -8.33
CA VAL A 237 -4.15 4.24 -8.09
C VAL A 237 -4.03 4.70 -6.65
N SER A 238 -3.70 5.96 -6.45
CA SER A 238 -3.37 6.45 -5.12
C SER A 238 -3.53 7.97 -4.99
N ASN A 239 -4.25 8.41 -3.99
CA ASN A 239 -4.25 9.80 -3.51
C ASN A 239 -3.37 9.97 -2.25
N HIS A 240 -2.40 9.06 -2.04
CA HIS A 240 -1.51 9.04 -0.87
C HIS A 240 -2.28 8.90 0.45
N GLY A 241 -3.40 8.17 0.44
CA GLY A 241 -4.26 8.01 1.59
C GLY A 241 -4.88 9.33 2.10
N GLY A 242 -5.12 10.29 1.19
CA GLY A 242 -5.63 11.62 1.48
C GLY A 242 -4.60 12.57 2.13
N ARG A 243 -3.31 12.30 1.98
CA ARG A 243 -2.23 13.02 2.68
C ARG A 243 -1.57 14.12 1.86
N GLN A 244 -1.93 14.28 0.59
CA GLN A 244 -1.35 15.28 -0.31
C GLN A 244 -2.40 16.35 -0.69
N LEU A 245 -3.25 16.09 -1.66
CA LEU A 245 -4.30 17.00 -2.07
C LEU A 245 -5.56 16.75 -1.23
N ALA A 246 -5.96 17.72 -0.42
CA ALA A 246 -7.07 17.58 0.52
C ALA A 246 -8.43 17.29 -0.15
N ARG A 247 -8.66 17.80 -1.37
CA ARG A 247 -9.90 17.61 -2.14
C ARG A 247 -9.70 16.69 -3.34
N SER A 248 -8.80 15.72 -3.23
CA SER A 248 -8.64 14.68 -4.24
C SER A 248 -9.90 13.79 -4.28
N VAL A 249 -10.29 13.35 -5.47
CA VAL A 249 -11.27 12.26 -5.59
C VAL A 249 -10.80 11.02 -4.85
N SER A 250 -11.72 10.15 -4.41
CA SER A 250 -11.35 8.89 -3.80
C SER A 250 -10.67 7.97 -4.81
N THR A 251 -9.79 7.12 -4.32
CA THR A 251 -9.05 6.18 -5.17
C THR A 251 -9.98 5.13 -5.79
N LEU A 252 -11.02 4.70 -5.06
CA LEU A 252 -12.00 3.75 -5.56
C LEU A 252 -12.86 4.35 -6.68
N ASP A 253 -13.26 5.62 -6.58
CA ASP A 253 -14.04 6.28 -7.62
C ASP A 253 -13.20 6.55 -8.90
N ALA A 254 -11.87 6.70 -8.77
CA ALA A 254 -10.96 6.83 -9.90
C ALA A 254 -10.57 5.48 -10.56
N LEU A 255 -10.76 4.36 -9.84
CA LEU A 255 -10.18 3.07 -10.22
C LEU A 255 -10.63 2.59 -11.61
N ALA A 256 -11.91 2.62 -11.91
CA ALA A 256 -12.45 2.09 -13.18
C ALA A 256 -11.90 2.86 -14.39
N ASP A 257 -11.79 4.18 -14.28
CA ASP A 257 -11.22 5.03 -15.32
C ASP A 257 -9.73 4.74 -15.54
N VAL A 258 -8.96 4.58 -14.44
CA VAL A 258 -7.53 4.25 -14.50
C VAL A 258 -7.33 2.86 -15.11
N VAL A 259 -8.15 1.87 -14.74
CA VAL A 259 -8.11 0.52 -15.33
C VAL A 259 -8.37 0.58 -16.85
N HIS A 260 -9.34 1.41 -17.27
CA HIS A 260 -9.60 1.62 -18.70
C HIS A 260 -8.38 2.22 -19.42
N GLY A 261 -7.77 3.27 -18.85
CA GLY A 261 -6.59 3.91 -19.43
C GLY A 261 -5.31 3.07 -19.39
N ALA A 262 -5.24 2.10 -18.48
CA ALA A 262 -4.06 1.26 -18.27
C ALA A 262 -3.82 0.22 -19.37
N GLY A 263 -4.78 0.01 -20.29
CA GLY A 263 -4.56 -0.80 -21.50
C GLY A 263 -4.14 -2.25 -21.28
N GLY A 264 -4.40 -2.83 -20.07
CA GLY A 264 -4.13 -4.24 -19.76
C GLY A 264 -2.92 -4.49 -18.86
N VAL A 265 -2.14 -3.48 -18.45
CA VAL A 265 -1.14 -3.65 -17.38
C VAL A 265 -1.83 -3.80 -16.03
N GLU A 266 -1.15 -4.44 -15.06
CA GLU A 266 -1.72 -4.66 -13.74
C GLU A 266 -1.98 -3.30 -13.04
N VAL A 267 -3.22 -3.11 -12.53
CA VAL A 267 -3.61 -1.93 -11.77
C VAL A 267 -3.82 -2.32 -10.32
N TYR A 268 -3.20 -1.58 -9.44
CA TYR A 268 -3.29 -1.72 -7.99
C TYR A 268 -4.01 -0.52 -7.40
N LEU A 269 -4.56 -0.67 -6.20
CA LEU A 269 -5.24 0.42 -5.51
C LEU A 269 -4.75 0.55 -4.08
N ASP A 270 -4.53 1.77 -3.60
CA ASP A 270 -4.42 2.04 -2.17
C ASP A 270 -5.42 3.10 -1.71
N GLY A 271 -5.56 3.21 -0.39
CA GLY A 271 -6.45 4.19 0.25
C GLY A 271 -7.87 3.64 0.50
N GLY A 272 -8.29 3.67 1.75
CA GLY A 272 -9.65 3.33 2.19
C GLY A 272 -9.90 1.87 2.56
N VAL A 273 -9.10 0.92 2.11
CA VAL A 273 -9.29 -0.51 2.38
C VAL A 273 -9.18 -0.82 3.88
N ARG A 274 -10.22 -1.49 4.43
CA ARG A 274 -10.32 -1.88 5.84
C ARG A 274 -10.76 -3.32 6.06
N SER A 275 -11.32 -3.97 5.05
CA SER A 275 -11.92 -5.32 5.14
C SER A 275 -11.66 -6.15 3.89
N GLY A 276 -11.95 -7.46 3.97
CA GLY A 276 -11.94 -8.36 2.81
C GLY A 276 -12.98 -7.98 1.77
N GLY A 277 -14.13 -7.47 2.20
CA GLY A 277 -15.17 -6.95 1.30
C GLY A 277 -14.70 -5.75 0.48
N ASP A 278 -13.89 -4.84 1.06
CA ASP A 278 -13.30 -3.74 0.31
C ASP A 278 -12.33 -4.26 -0.76
N VAL A 279 -11.55 -5.30 -0.43
CA VAL A 279 -10.68 -5.95 -1.42
C VAL A 279 -11.50 -6.51 -2.57
N LEU A 280 -12.58 -7.24 -2.26
CA LEU A 280 -13.45 -7.84 -3.28
C LEU A 280 -14.10 -6.77 -4.18
N VAL A 281 -14.52 -5.64 -3.62
CA VAL A 281 -15.02 -4.47 -4.38
C VAL A 281 -13.95 -3.94 -5.33
N ALA A 282 -12.71 -3.74 -4.85
CA ALA A 282 -11.62 -3.25 -5.67
C ALA A 282 -11.29 -4.21 -6.83
N LEU A 283 -11.27 -5.52 -6.56
CA LEU A 283 -11.04 -6.54 -7.59
C LEU A 283 -12.14 -6.53 -8.66
N ALA A 284 -13.41 -6.44 -8.26
CA ALA A 284 -14.53 -6.34 -9.18
C ALA A 284 -14.46 -5.09 -10.08
N LEU A 285 -13.93 -3.99 -9.56
CA LEU A 285 -13.70 -2.77 -10.34
C LEU A 285 -12.42 -2.81 -11.19
N GLY A 286 -11.69 -3.92 -11.16
CA GLY A 286 -10.57 -4.21 -12.06
C GLY A 286 -9.19 -4.01 -11.46
N ALA A 287 -9.06 -3.80 -10.15
CA ALA A 287 -7.77 -3.87 -9.50
C ALA A 287 -7.22 -5.32 -9.52
N ARG A 288 -5.91 -5.45 -9.68
CA ARG A 288 -5.20 -6.72 -9.52
C ARG A 288 -5.02 -7.08 -8.04
N ALA A 289 -4.76 -6.07 -7.23
CA ALA A 289 -4.61 -6.17 -5.78
C ALA A 289 -4.76 -4.79 -5.13
N VAL A 290 -4.83 -4.79 -3.80
CA VAL A 290 -4.80 -3.58 -2.99
C VAL A 290 -3.52 -3.48 -2.17
N LEU A 291 -3.11 -2.25 -1.84
CA LEU A 291 -2.05 -1.98 -0.88
C LEU A 291 -2.66 -1.34 0.37
N ILE A 292 -2.31 -1.85 1.53
CA ILE A 292 -2.81 -1.33 2.80
C ILE A 292 -1.69 -0.62 3.58
N GLY A 293 -2.05 0.46 4.24
CA GLY A 293 -1.12 1.30 5.02
C GLY A 293 -1.51 1.34 6.50
N ARG A 294 -2.39 2.26 6.88
CA ARG A 294 -2.76 2.49 8.30
C ARG A 294 -3.11 1.22 9.07
N PRO A 295 -3.92 0.27 8.56
CA PRO A 295 -4.26 -0.94 9.31
C PRO A 295 -3.04 -1.74 9.76
N VAL A 296 -2.05 -1.96 8.88
CA VAL A 296 -0.84 -2.69 9.27
C VAL A 296 0.09 -1.89 10.17
N LEU A 297 0.09 -0.54 10.12
CA LEU A 297 0.80 0.27 11.10
C LEU A 297 0.17 0.17 12.49
N TRP A 298 -1.16 0.11 12.58
CA TRP A 298 -1.82 -0.16 13.84
C TRP A 298 -1.50 -1.56 14.38
N GLY A 299 -1.47 -2.57 13.50
CA GLY A 299 -1.01 -3.90 13.84
C GLY A 299 0.44 -3.92 14.33
N LEU A 300 1.32 -3.21 13.63
CA LEU A 300 2.73 -3.05 14.03
C LEU A 300 2.85 -2.43 15.42
N ALA A 301 2.09 -1.36 15.71
CA ALA A 301 2.10 -0.69 17.02
C ALA A 301 1.68 -1.60 18.17
N LEU A 302 0.71 -2.47 17.94
CA LEU A 302 0.11 -3.30 18.99
C LEU A 302 0.82 -4.63 19.20
N GLY A 303 1.47 -5.17 18.19
CA GLY A 303 2.03 -6.52 18.29
C GLY A 303 3.19 -6.83 17.35
N GLY A 304 3.89 -5.80 16.85
CA GLY A 304 5.02 -6.00 15.95
C GLY A 304 4.63 -6.89 14.76
N ALA A 305 5.47 -7.87 14.45
CA ALA A 305 5.25 -8.81 13.35
C ALA A 305 3.94 -9.62 13.47
N ALA A 306 3.56 -10.00 14.70
CA ALA A 306 2.32 -10.75 14.92
C ALA A 306 1.07 -9.89 14.66
N GLY A 307 1.10 -8.61 15.04
CA GLY A 307 0.03 -7.66 14.76
C GLY A 307 -0.13 -7.37 13.26
N VAL A 308 0.97 -7.23 12.54
CA VAL A 308 0.95 -7.08 11.07
C VAL A 308 0.35 -8.31 10.40
N ALA A 309 0.83 -9.52 10.74
CA ALA A 309 0.30 -10.77 10.20
C ALA A 309 -1.19 -10.93 10.50
N ARG A 310 -1.63 -10.59 11.73
CA ARG A 310 -3.04 -10.66 12.15
C ARG A 310 -3.94 -9.80 11.26
N VAL A 311 -3.53 -8.57 10.95
CA VAL A 311 -4.30 -7.68 10.06
C VAL A 311 -4.42 -8.28 8.65
N LEU A 312 -3.32 -8.74 8.08
CA LEU A 312 -3.29 -9.33 6.74
C LEU A 312 -4.11 -10.61 6.64
N ASP A 313 -3.98 -11.50 7.63
CA ASP A 313 -4.74 -12.77 7.69
C ASP A 313 -6.24 -12.53 7.88
N THR A 314 -6.62 -11.55 8.70
CA THR A 314 -8.04 -11.20 8.88
C THR A 314 -8.64 -10.70 7.56
N ILE A 315 -7.99 -9.78 6.85
CA ILE A 315 -8.48 -9.28 5.56
C ILE A 315 -8.56 -10.43 4.53
N ARG A 316 -7.57 -11.34 4.52
CA ARG A 316 -7.58 -12.51 3.64
C ARG A 316 -8.73 -13.47 3.97
N GLN A 317 -9.01 -13.71 5.24
CA GLN A 317 -10.12 -14.54 5.69
C GLN A 317 -11.46 -13.92 5.32
N GLU A 318 -11.68 -12.64 5.63
CA GLU A 318 -12.89 -11.91 5.25
C GLU A 318 -13.09 -11.92 3.72
N LEU A 319 -12.02 -11.74 2.94
CA LEU A 319 -12.07 -11.83 1.48
C LEU A 319 -12.58 -13.20 1.01
N ALA A 320 -12.09 -14.29 1.62
CA ALA A 320 -12.54 -15.64 1.27
C ALA A 320 -14.01 -15.86 1.63
N GLU A 321 -14.44 -15.40 2.81
CA GLU A 321 -15.82 -15.47 3.29
C GLU A 321 -16.76 -14.69 2.39
N ASP A 322 -16.46 -13.40 2.10
CA ASP A 322 -17.28 -12.54 1.25
C ASP A 322 -17.33 -13.04 -0.19
N ALA A 323 -16.20 -13.52 -0.75
CA ALA A 323 -16.17 -14.16 -2.05
C ALA A 323 -17.08 -15.40 -2.11
N GLY A 324 -17.02 -16.25 -1.08
CA GLY A 324 -17.91 -17.41 -0.95
C GLY A 324 -19.38 -17.02 -0.89
N MET A 325 -19.75 -15.99 -0.11
CA MET A 325 -21.14 -15.45 -0.07
C MET A 325 -21.60 -14.88 -1.41
N CYS A 326 -20.67 -14.51 -2.27
CA CYS A 326 -20.94 -14.06 -3.65
C CYS A 326 -20.83 -15.18 -4.70
N GLY A 327 -20.61 -16.44 -4.29
CA GLY A 327 -20.44 -17.57 -5.20
C GLY A 327 -19.14 -17.57 -5.99
N ILE A 328 -18.10 -16.87 -5.51
CA ILE A 328 -16.79 -16.75 -6.15
C ILE A 328 -15.83 -17.74 -5.49
N VAL A 329 -15.33 -18.68 -6.28
CA VAL A 329 -14.38 -19.71 -5.82
C VAL A 329 -12.92 -19.35 -6.10
N ASP A 330 -12.68 -18.30 -6.89
CA ASP A 330 -11.34 -17.81 -7.24
C ASP A 330 -11.34 -16.28 -7.34
N VAL A 331 -10.65 -15.61 -6.44
CA VAL A 331 -10.58 -14.13 -6.42
C VAL A 331 -9.77 -13.54 -7.59
N ALA A 332 -9.06 -14.36 -8.35
CA ALA A 332 -8.41 -13.91 -9.59
C ALA A 332 -9.40 -13.70 -10.75
N ALA A 333 -10.66 -14.14 -10.61
CA ALA A 333 -11.69 -14.12 -11.64
C ALA A 333 -13.00 -13.47 -11.16
N VAL A 334 -12.90 -12.39 -10.40
CA VAL A 334 -14.06 -11.64 -9.89
C VAL A 334 -14.79 -10.93 -11.05
N PRO A 335 -16.11 -11.16 -11.23
CA PRO A 335 -16.87 -10.51 -12.29
C PRO A 335 -17.12 -9.03 -11.98
N ARG A 336 -17.14 -8.19 -13.03
CA ARG A 336 -17.29 -6.72 -12.86
C ARG A 336 -18.69 -6.30 -12.40
N ASP A 337 -19.71 -7.08 -12.71
CA ASP A 337 -21.10 -6.84 -12.34
C ASP A 337 -21.44 -7.27 -10.90
N LEU A 338 -20.45 -7.77 -10.16
CA LEU A 338 -20.57 -8.09 -8.73
C LEU A 338 -20.93 -6.87 -7.89
N VAL A 339 -20.39 -5.70 -8.25
CA VAL A 339 -20.53 -4.47 -7.47
C VAL A 339 -21.63 -3.59 -8.03
N VAL A 340 -22.45 -3.05 -7.11
CA VAL A 340 -23.45 -2.04 -7.41
C VAL A 340 -23.32 -0.87 -6.44
N ASP A 341 -23.75 0.31 -6.89
CA ASP A 341 -23.85 1.45 -5.99
C ASP A 341 -24.99 1.24 -5.00
N ALA A 342 -24.80 1.62 -3.75
CA ALA A 342 -25.87 1.72 -2.80
C ALA A 342 -26.90 2.73 -3.36
N ALA A 343 -28.17 2.34 -3.42
CA ALA A 343 -29.23 3.28 -3.73
C ALA A 343 -29.15 4.44 -2.71
N GLY A 344 -29.08 5.67 -3.20
CA GLY A 344 -29.04 6.87 -2.38
C GLY A 344 -30.34 7.11 -1.63
#